data_03d8ffb605d0f15b87c24705648b50c6
#
_entry.id   03d8ffb605d0f15b87c24705648b50c6
#
_cell.length_a   1.000
_cell.length_b   1.000
_cell.length_c   1.000
_cell.angle_alpha   90.00
_cell.angle_beta   90.00
_cell.angle_gamma   90.00
#
_symmetry.space_group_name_H-M   'P 1'
#
loop_
_entity.id
_entity.type
_entity.pdbx_description
1 polymer ?
#
loop_
_entity_poly.entity_id
_entity_poly.type
_entity_poly.pdbx_seq_one_letter_code
_entity_poly.pdbx_strand_id
1 'polypeptide(L)'
;VTLLKSKIGSVRCRIERLLVIMSKQDSVGRHTPRDTSAVGLNPIKRDVMGAAMRVLTRITGSELADRYKIRETIDRITYQSTKTGFKTLGAATRTFKKMSGGASGPQRLTTAKNADFFDLTPTDDQQMITETVREFAAEILRPAAHDADEAAAAPADLLARAAELGITMVNVPEAFDGAADERGVVTNVLVAEALAHGDMGLALPILAPSGVAVALTQWGTEDQQKTYLPAFAGDDVPQASVVIAEPRALFDPFALQTKAVRSPSGYRLNGVKSFVPAAGSAELFVVAAELDGKPSLFLVEAKSKGVVIEADPGMGLRAAGLGRLLLEDVAVPESARLGDDDADVRAEQYADAVRLSRLGWAALAMGTGQAVLDYVVPYVNEREAFGEPISHRQAVAFMVANIKIELDGLRLATLRGASRAEQGLSFAREAALARKLATDKGMQFGLDGVQLLGGHGYTKEHPVERWYRDLRAIGVAEGVVLV
;
A
#
# COMPACT_ATOMS: atom_id res chain seq x y z
N VAL A 1 7.17 -26.06 -41.53
CA VAL A 1 8.41 -26.01 -40.76
C VAL A 1 9.45 -25.13 -41.47
N THR A 2 9.55 -25.17 -42.79
CA THR A 2 10.56 -24.44 -43.57
C THR A 2 10.30 -22.92 -43.60
N LEU A 3 9.04 -22.47 -43.64
CA LEU A 3 8.63 -21.06 -43.61
C LEU A 3 8.83 -20.40 -42.24
N LEU A 4 8.79 -21.18 -41.16
CA LEU A 4 9.01 -20.68 -39.80
C LEU A 4 10.49 -20.39 -39.52
N LYS A 5 11.40 -21.24 -40.07
CA LYS A 5 12.86 -21.02 -39.96
C LYS A 5 13.31 -19.79 -40.73
N SER A 6 12.71 -19.44 -41.85
CA SER A 6 13.00 -18.26 -42.65
C SER A 6 12.60 -16.96 -41.94
N LYS A 7 11.46 -16.93 -41.24
CA LYS A 7 11.00 -15.74 -40.51
C LYS A 7 11.79 -15.49 -39.21
N ILE A 8 12.20 -16.55 -38.52
CA ILE A 8 13.05 -16.43 -37.32
C ILE A 8 14.44 -15.91 -37.70
N GLY A 9 15.00 -16.33 -38.84
CA GLY A 9 16.26 -15.82 -39.37
C GLY A 9 16.20 -14.32 -39.71
N SER A 10 15.07 -13.85 -40.27
CA SER A 10 14.82 -12.45 -40.60
C SER A 10 14.73 -11.53 -39.36
N VAL A 11 14.11 -12.01 -38.29
CA VAL A 11 14.02 -11.26 -37.02
C VAL A 11 15.39 -11.17 -36.33
N ARG A 12 16.17 -12.26 -36.33
CA ARG A 12 17.50 -12.29 -35.78
C ARG A 12 18.44 -11.31 -36.51
N CYS A 13 18.39 -11.29 -37.82
CA CYS A 13 19.19 -10.37 -38.66
C CYS A 13 18.78 -8.88 -38.47
N ARG A 14 17.51 -8.59 -38.16
CA ARG A 14 17.07 -7.22 -37.81
C ARG A 14 17.58 -6.78 -36.44
N ILE A 15 17.59 -7.67 -35.47
CA ILE A 15 18.11 -7.38 -34.12
C ILE A 15 19.62 -7.12 -34.18
N GLU A 16 20.38 -7.95 -34.94
CA GLU A 16 21.82 -7.75 -35.12
C GLU A 16 22.16 -6.45 -35.87
N ARG A 17 21.35 -6.04 -36.88
CA ARG A 17 21.50 -4.73 -37.54
C ARG A 17 21.18 -3.54 -36.65
N LEU A 18 20.20 -3.65 -35.74
CA LEU A 18 19.89 -2.59 -34.76
C LEU A 18 21.03 -2.43 -33.74
N LEU A 19 21.65 -3.53 -33.31
CA LEU A 19 22.81 -3.50 -32.41
C LEU A 19 24.03 -2.84 -33.07
N VAL A 20 24.25 -3.08 -34.37
CA VAL A 20 25.35 -2.45 -35.15
C VAL A 20 25.09 -0.96 -35.43
N ILE A 21 23.84 -0.55 -35.62
CA ILE A 21 23.49 0.86 -35.79
C ILE A 21 23.67 1.65 -34.49
N MET A 22 23.34 1.04 -33.36
CA MET A 22 23.55 1.65 -32.03
C MET A 22 25.05 1.79 -31.67
N SER A 23 25.92 0.90 -32.17
CA SER A 23 27.38 0.99 -31.93
C SER A 23 28.08 2.04 -32.82
N LYS A 24 27.47 2.50 -33.93
CA LYS A 24 28.05 3.46 -34.86
C LYS A 24 27.68 4.93 -34.60
N GLN A 25 26.77 5.23 -33.69
CA GLN A 25 26.42 6.61 -33.34
C GLN A 25 27.35 7.29 -32.33
N ASP A 26 28.36 6.57 -31.81
CA ASP A 26 29.31 7.10 -30.83
C ASP A 26 30.56 7.79 -31.45
N SER A 27 30.60 8.05 -32.75
CA SER A 27 31.78 8.63 -33.41
C SER A 27 31.49 9.76 -34.37
N VAL A 28 30.92 10.86 -33.91
CA VAL A 28 31.02 12.15 -34.66
C VAL A 28 30.90 13.36 -33.70
N GLY A 29 31.93 14.18 -33.68
CA GLY A 29 31.82 15.64 -33.51
C GLY A 29 32.26 16.24 -32.18
N ARG A 30 33.56 16.52 -32.03
CA ARG A 30 34.07 17.55 -31.07
C ARG A 30 33.79 18.94 -31.60
N HIS A 31 33.10 19.76 -30.82
CA HIS A 31 33.24 21.21 -30.85
C HIS A 31 33.28 21.74 -29.41
N THR A 32 34.27 22.55 -29.12
CA THR A 32 34.53 23.21 -27.85
C THR A 32 33.59 24.38 -27.62
N PRO A 33 33.06 24.59 -26.42
CA PRO A 33 32.45 25.81 -26.00
C PRO A 33 33.20 26.51 -24.86
N ARG A 34 32.96 27.81 -24.80
CA ARG A 34 33.44 28.77 -23.77
C ARG A 34 32.77 28.55 -22.43
N ASP A 35 33.56 28.87 -21.39
CA ASP A 35 33.22 28.89 -20.00
C ASP A 35 31.88 29.53 -19.62
N THR A 36 31.09 28.79 -18.85
CA THR A 36 30.25 29.32 -17.78
C THR A 36 30.14 28.21 -16.71
N SER A 37 30.40 28.60 -15.47
CA SER A 37 30.44 27.76 -14.27
C SER A 37 29.22 26.85 -14.15
N ALA A 38 29.42 25.54 -14.33
CA ALA A 38 28.37 24.54 -14.29
C ALA A 38 28.53 23.64 -13.06
N VAL A 39 27.42 23.49 -12.38
CA VAL A 39 27.11 22.41 -11.46
C VAL A 39 27.34 21.08 -12.16
N GLY A 40 28.16 20.21 -11.59
CA GLY A 40 28.52 18.92 -12.17
C GLY A 40 27.32 17.96 -12.21
N LEU A 41 26.86 17.69 -13.41
CA LEU A 41 25.95 16.58 -13.70
C LEU A 41 26.80 15.31 -13.88
N ASN A 42 26.60 14.33 -12.98
CA ASN A 42 27.17 13.00 -13.12
C ASN A 42 26.63 12.33 -14.40
N PRO A 43 27.46 11.59 -15.15
CA PRO A 43 27.00 10.91 -16.35
C PRO A 43 25.97 9.84 -16.00
N ILE A 44 24.82 9.92 -16.67
CA ILE A 44 23.70 8.97 -16.60
C ILE A 44 24.25 7.55 -16.83
N LYS A 45 24.22 6.72 -15.80
CA LYS A 45 24.44 5.26 -15.94
C LYS A 45 23.33 4.74 -16.83
N ARG A 46 23.69 4.09 -17.95
CA ARG A 46 22.74 3.47 -18.87
C ARG A 46 21.92 2.45 -18.12
N ASP A 47 20.63 2.70 -17.99
CA ASP A 47 19.66 1.80 -17.40
C ASP A 47 19.39 0.63 -18.36
N VAL A 48 20.14 -0.44 -18.17
CA VAL A 48 20.02 -1.66 -18.97
C VAL A 48 18.72 -2.40 -18.65
N MET A 49 18.22 -2.27 -17.41
CA MET A 49 16.98 -2.90 -16.95
C MET A 49 15.77 -2.18 -17.51
N GLY A 50 15.73 -0.85 -17.47
CA GLY A 50 14.65 -0.06 -18.07
C GLY A 50 14.60 -0.18 -19.59
N ALA A 51 15.73 -0.43 -20.25
CA ALA A 51 15.73 -0.74 -21.68
C ALA A 51 15.16 -2.15 -21.96
N ALA A 52 15.47 -3.13 -21.12
CA ALA A 52 14.95 -4.50 -21.23
C ALA A 52 13.45 -4.54 -20.96
N MET A 53 12.96 -3.82 -19.92
CA MET A 53 11.53 -3.69 -19.59
C MET A 53 10.75 -2.98 -20.70
N ARG A 54 11.26 -1.90 -21.29
CA ARG A 54 10.61 -1.24 -22.44
C ARG A 54 10.47 -2.15 -23.65
N VAL A 55 11.43 -3.03 -23.89
CA VAL A 55 11.35 -4.02 -24.97
C VAL A 55 10.31 -5.11 -24.62
N LEU A 56 10.27 -5.58 -23.38
CA LEU A 56 9.27 -6.55 -22.91
C LEU A 56 7.84 -5.99 -23.02
N THR A 57 7.61 -4.78 -22.53
CA THR A 57 6.30 -4.11 -22.57
C THR A 57 5.82 -3.87 -24.02
N ARG A 58 6.75 -3.59 -24.94
CA ARG A 58 6.42 -3.43 -26.37
C ARG A 58 6.05 -4.75 -27.05
N ILE A 59 6.60 -5.87 -26.59
CA ILE A 59 6.30 -7.21 -27.12
C ILE A 59 4.97 -7.72 -26.54
N THR A 60 4.71 -7.50 -25.26
CA THR A 60 3.46 -7.92 -24.60
C THR A 60 2.24 -7.09 -25.03
N GLY A 61 2.43 -5.83 -25.41
CA GLY A 61 1.37 -4.94 -25.93
C GLY A 61 1.10 -5.07 -27.43
N SER A 62 1.71 -6.01 -28.14
CA SER A 62 1.49 -6.18 -29.59
C SER A 62 0.40 -7.18 -29.90
N GLU A 63 -0.50 -6.88 -30.85
CA GLU A 63 -1.55 -7.78 -31.36
C GLU A 63 -1.03 -9.17 -31.85
N LEU A 64 0.29 -9.30 -32.02
CA LEU A 64 0.94 -10.55 -32.37
C LEU A 64 0.92 -11.58 -31.22
N ALA A 65 0.88 -11.13 -29.96
CA ALA A 65 0.84 -12.03 -28.81
C ALA A 65 -0.52 -12.76 -28.70
N ASP A 66 -1.61 -12.07 -29.04
CA ASP A 66 -2.97 -12.62 -29.04
C ASP A 66 -3.18 -13.59 -30.21
N ARG A 67 -2.61 -13.31 -31.37
CA ARG A 67 -2.78 -14.11 -32.59
C ARG A 67 -2.12 -15.49 -32.53
N TYR A 68 -1.11 -15.67 -31.67
CA TYR A 68 -0.37 -16.92 -31.53
C TYR A 68 -0.62 -17.67 -30.21
N LYS A 69 -1.59 -17.25 -29.39
CA LYS A 69 -1.90 -17.85 -28.06
C LYS A 69 -0.67 -18.04 -27.16
N ILE A 70 0.28 -17.10 -27.23
CA ILE A 70 1.54 -17.18 -26.48
C ILE A 70 1.44 -16.41 -25.15
N ARG A 71 0.27 -15.76 -24.90
CA ARG A 71 0.05 -14.88 -23.75
C ARG A 71 0.29 -15.60 -22.43
N GLU A 72 -0.29 -16.77 -22.21
CA GLU A 72 -0.09 -17.56 -20.98
C GLU A 72 1.38 -17.95 -20.72
N THR A 73 2.16 -18.15 -21.79
CA THR A 73 3.57 -18.49 -21.66
C THR A 73 4.41 -17.26 -21.35
N ILE A 74 4.08 -16.11 -21.93
CA ILE A 74 4.73 -14.83 -21.67
C ILE A 74 4.39 -14.36 -20.26
N ASP A 75 3.13 -14.47 -19.83
CA ASP A 75 2.68 -14.09 -18.49
C ASP A 75 3.37 -14.94 -17.41
N ARG A 76 3.51 -16.24 -17.62
CA ARG A 76 4.26 -17.11 -16.71
C ARG A 76 5.76 -16.79 -16.65
N ILE A 77 6.36 -16.42 -17.78
CA ILE A 77 7.76 -16.00 -17.85
C ILE A 77 7.96 -14.62 -17.20
N THR A 78 7.03 -13.70 -17.41
CA THR A 78 7.06 -12.35 -16.84
C THR A 78 6.87 -12.43 -15.31
N TYR A 79 5.92 -13.23 -14.84
CA TYR A 79 5.71 -13.48 -13.41
C TYR A 79 6.96 -14.10 -12.74
N GLN A 80 7.54 -15.15 -13.35
CA GLN A 80 8.76 -15.75 -12.81
C GLN A 80 9.97 -14.82 -12.91
N SER A 81 10.05 -13.97 -13.94
CA SER A 81 11.13 -12.99 -14.10
C SER A 81 11.01 -11.87 -13.08
N THR A 82 9.78 -11.43 -12.77
CA THR A 82 9.51 -10.42 -11.74
C THR A 82 9.82 -10.98 -10.34
N LYS A 83 9.33 -12.20 -10.02
CA LYS A 83 9.67 -12.91 -8.77
C LYS A 83 11.18 -13.10 -8.58
N THR A 84 11.88 -13.48 -9.64
CA THR A 84 13.35 -13.65 -9.63
C THR A 84 14.04 -12.29 -9.63
N GLY A 85 13.49 -11.27 -10.29
CA GLY A 85 13.98 -9.91 -10.34
C GLY A 85 13.98 -9.24 -8.96
N PHE A 86 12.92 -9.38 -8.19
CA PHE A 86 12.88 -8.89 -6.80
C PHE A 86 13.89 -9.62 -5.90
N LYS A 87 13.98 -10.95 -5.99
CA LYS A 87 14.99 -11.73 -5.23
C LYS A 87 16.42 -11.39 -5.65
N THR A 88 16.67 -11.08 -6.93
CA THR A 88 18.01 -10.74 -7.42
C THR A 88 18.34 -9.27 -7.27
N LEU A 89 17.35 -8.35 -7.28
CA LEU A 89 17.57 -6.92 -7.00
C LEU A 89 18.02 -6.74 -5.54
N GLY A 90 17.32 -7.36 -4.57
CA GLY A 90 17.74 -7.36 -3.17
C GLY A 90 19.12 -8.02 -2.96
N ALA A 91 19.43 -9.09 -3.71
CA ALA A 91 20.76 -9.72 -3.68
C ALA A 91 21.82 -8.89 -4.39
N ALA A 92 21.50 -8.25 -5.52
CA ALA A 92 22.42 -7.41 -6.28
C ALA A 92 22.74 -6.10 -5.54
N THR A 93 21.76 -5.50 -4.91
CA THR A 93 21.96 -4.30 -4.05
C THR A 93 22.86 -4.64 -2.86
N ARG A 94 22.64 -5.81 -2.22
CA ARG A 94 23.51 -6.32 -1.16
C ARG A 94 24.96 -6.55 -1.62
N THR A 95 25.14 -7.10 -2.82
CA THR A 95 26.48 -7.37 -3.39
C THR A 95 27.18 -6.09 -3.86
N PHE A 96 26.42 -5.13 -4.42
CA PHE A 96 26.94 -3.84 -4.87
C PHE A 96 27.37 -2.96 -3.69
N LYS A 97 26.56 -2.93 -2.60
CA LYS A 97 26.90 -2.20 -1.35
C LYS A 97 28.15 -2.78 -0.65
N LYS A 98 28.36 -4.11 -0.74
CA LYS A 98 29.60 -4.77 -0.25
C LYS A 98 30.84 -4.46 -1.08
N MET A 99 30.68 -4.21 -2.39
CA MET A 99 31.80 -3.91 -3.30
C MET A 99 32.13 -2.42 -3.40
N SER A 100 31.20 -1.53 -3.14
CA SER A 100 31.38 -0.07 -3.14
C SER A 100 31.67 0.45 -1.74
N GLY A 101 32.74 -0.01 -1.11
CA GLY A 101 33.14 0.47 0.22
C GLY A 101 33.02 2.00 0.34
N GLY A 102 32.04 2.48 1.13
CA GLY A 102 32.08 3.81 1.72
C GLY A 102 31.61 5.01 0.87
N ALA A 103 30.76 4.85 -0.13
CA ALA A 103 30.04 5.99 -0.70
C ALA A 103 28.68 6.09 -0.03
N SER A 104 28.39 7.20 0.65
CA SER A 104 27.06 7.58 1.10
C SER A 104 26.09 7.42 -0.06
N GLY A 105 24.97 6.69 0.16
CA GLY A 105 23.89 6.55 -0.83
C GLY A 105 23.43 7.91 -1.34
N PRO A 106 22.62 7.97 -2.40
CA PRO A 106 22.15 9.23 -2.93
C PRO A 106 21.40 9.99 -1.83
N GLN A 107 22.09 10.96 -1.23
CA GLN A 107 21.44 11.90 -0.32
C GLN A 107 20.44 12.69 -1.17
N ARG A 108 19.16 12.65 -0.80
CA ARG A 108 18.22 13.69 -1.22
C ARG A 108 18.93 15.03 -0.98
N LEU A 109 19.05 15.83 -2.01
CA LEU A 109 19.58 17.19 -1.86
C LEU A 109 18.76 17.85 -0.75
N THR A 110 19.41 18.19 0.34
CA THR A 110 18.82 19.02 1.38
C THR A 110 18.47 20.34 0.72
N THR A 111 17.23 20.45 0.31
CA THR A 111 16.72 21.66 -0.32
C THR A 111 16.87 22.82 0.62
N ALA A 112 17.38 23.90 0.06
CA ALA A 112 17.50 25.17 0.70
C ALA A 112 16.27 25.54 1.53
N LYS A 113 16.52 26.06 2.70
CA LYS A 113 15.81 26.99 3.59
C LYS A 113 14.27 27.14 3.57
N ASN A 114 13.53 26.54 2.66
CA ASN A 114 12.07 26.48 2.65
C ASN A 114 11.63 25.05 3.02
N ALA A 115 11.61 24.77 4.31
CA ALA A 115 11.25 23.48 4.89
C ALA A 115 9.79 23.02 4.62
N ASP A 116 9.02 23.79 3.86
CA ASP A 116 7.61 23.53 3.60
C ASP A 116 7.31 22.87 2.25
N PHE A 117 8.29 22.76 1.37
CA PHE A 117 8.12 22.08 0.09
C PHE A 117 8.63 20.63 0.19
N PHE A 118 7.90 19.70 -0.42
CA PHE A 118 8.32 18.32 -0.58
C PHE A 118 8.18 17.90 -2.05
N ASP A 119 9.07 17.03 -2.49
CA ASP A 119 9.05 16.49 -3.83
C ASP A 119 7.94 15.43 -3.93
N LEU A 120 7.04 15.59 -4.89
CA LEU A 120 5.96 14.64 -5.20
C LEU A 120 6.38 13.58 -6.20
N THR A 121 7.57 13.73 -6.79
CA THR A 121 8.06 12.78 -7.80
C THR A 121 8.49 11.50 -7.10
N PRO A 122 7.82 10.36 -7.36
CA PRO A 122 8.27 9.08 -6.83
C PRO A 122 9.69 8.76 -7.29
N THR A 123 10.47 8.09 -6.45
CA THR A 123 11.75 7.53 -6.88
C THR A 123 11.50 6.39 -7.89
N ASP A 124 12.53 6.01 -8.65
CA ASP A 124 12.43 4.90 -9.62
C ASP A 124 11.96 3.61 -8.94
N ASP A 125 12.42 3.33 -7.71
CA ASP A 125 12.00 2.17 -6.93
C ASP A 125 10.55 2.27 -6.46
N GLN A 126 10.12 3.45 -5.97
CA GLN A 126 8.73 3.71 -5.60
C GLN A 126 7.79 3.56 -6.80
N GLN A 127 8.19 4.04 -7.97
CA GLN A 127 7.42 3.91 -9.19
C GLN A 127 7.28 2.44 -9.59
N MET A 128 8.38 1.68 -9.60
CA MET A 128 8.37 0.25 -9.93
C MET A 128 7.49 -0.56 -8.98
N ILE A 129 7.61 -0.35 -7.67
CA ILE A 129 6.78 -1.02 -6.66
C ILE A 129 5.30 -0.68 -6.90
N THR A 130 4.99 0.61 -7.08
CA THR A 130 3.62 1.08 -7.27
C THR A 130 3.00 0.54 -8.55
N GLU A 131 3.75 0.47 -9.65
CA GLU A 131 3.29 -0.10 -10.93
C GLU A 131 2.98 -1.59 -10.77
N THR A 132 3.87 -2.36 -10.15
CA THR A 132 3.66 -3.80 -9.90
C THR A 132 2.41 -4.06 -9.03
N VAL A 133 2.25 -3.29 -7.96
CA VAL A 133 1.08 -3.41 -7.07
C VAL A 133 -0.20 -2.99 -7.78
N ARG A 134 -0.14 -1.97 -8.64
CA ARG A 134 -1.29 -1.51 -9.43
C ARG A 134 -1.73 -2.54 -10.46
N GLU A 135 -0.78 -3.22 -11.13
CA GLU A 135 -1.08 -4.34 -12.02
C GLU A 135 -1.77 -5.48 -11.26
N PHE A 136 -1.22 -5.89 -10.13
CA PHE A 136 -1.85 -6.89 -9.26
C PHE A 136 -3.26 -6.48 -8.82
N ALA A 137 -3.44 -5.23 -8.42
CA ALA A 137 -4.74 -4.69 -8.01
C ALA A 137 -5.77 -4.71 -9.15
N ALA A 138 -5.36 -4.38 -10.36
CA ALA A 138 -6.23 -4.35 -11.54
C ALA A 138 -6.59 -5.76 -12.05
N GLU A 139 -5.60 -6.67 -12.09
CA GLU A 139 -5.76 -7.99 -12.71
C GLU A 139 -6.27 -9.07 -11.75
N ILE A 140 -6.03 -8.90 -10.44
CA ILE A 140 -6.34 -9.91 -9.43
C ILE A 140 -7.38 -9.41 -8.43
N LEU A 141 -7.16 -8.26 -7.77
CA LEU A 141 -8.07 -7.80 -6.73
C LEU A 141 -9.42 -7.39 -7.31
N ARG A 142 -9.42 -6.56 -8.34
CA ARG A 142 -10.65 -6.04 -8.92
C ARG A 142 -11.60 -7.12 -9.44
N PRO A 143 -11.16 -8.14 -10.20
CA PRO A 143 -12.01 -9.25 -10.61
C PRO A 143 -12.54 -10.09 -9.44
N ALA A 144 -11.74 -10.33 -8.41
CA ALA A 144 -12.12 -11.13 -7.24
C ALA A 144 -13.06 -10.40 -6.26
N ALA A 145 -13.15 -9.08 -6.34
CA ALA A 145 -13.77 -8.23 -5.32
C ALA A 145 -15.28 -8.48 -5.13
N HIS A 146 -16.01 -8.80 -6.20
CA HIS A 146 -17.45 -9.10 -6.11
C HIS A 146 -17.71 -10.36 -5.29
N ASP A 147 -17.04 -11.45 -5.65
CA ASP A 147 -17.22 -12.74 -4.99
C ASP A 147 -16.70 -12.72 -3.54
N ALA A 148 -15.61 -12.00 -3.29
CA ALA A 148 -15.09 -11.79 -1.93
C ALA A 148 -16.04 -10.95 -1.05
N ASP A 149 -16.69 -9.91 -1.60
CA ASP A 149 -17.73 -9.13 -0.90
C ASP A 149 -18.94 -10.02 -0.56
N GLU A 150 -19.40 -10.86 -1.49
CA GLU A 150 -20.49 -11.81 -1.23
C GLU A 150 -20.12 -12.85 -0.17
N ALA A 151 -18.91 -13.41 -0.25
CA ALA A 151 -18.40 -14.38 0.72
C ALA A 151 -18.09 -13.75 2.09
N ALA A 152 -17.99 -12.43 2.18
CA ALA A 152 -17.51 -11.68 3.35
C ALA A 152 -16.15 -12.19 3.87
N ALA A 153 -15.25 -12.55 2.96
CA ALA A 153 -13.91 -13.04 3.26
C ALA A 153 -12.98 -12.87 2.05
N ALA A 154 -11.70 -12.58 2.29
CA ALA A 154 -10.68 -12.62 1.26
C ALA A 154 -10.30 -14.09 0.95
N PRO A 155 -10.17 -14.48 -0.34
CA PRO A 155 -9.69 -15.80 -0.71
C PRO A 155 -8.24 -16.03 -0.20
N ALA A 156 -7.96 -17.19 0.38
CA ALA A 156 -6.65 -17.51 0.94
C ALA A 156 -5.53 -17.54 -0.13
N ASP A 157 -5.84 -18.05 -1.33
CA ASP A 157 -4.91 -18.06 -2.45
C ASP A 157 -4.57 -16.65 -2.95
N LEU A 158 -5.50 -15.71 -2.85
CA LEU A 158 -5.25 -14.30 -3.16
C LEU A 158 -4.31 -13.67 -2.13
N LEU A 159 -4.49 -13.96 -0.84
CA LEU A 159 -3.59 -13.47 0.22
C LEU A 159 -2.18 -14.06 0.06
N ALA A 160 -2.05 -15.34 -0.27
CA ALA A 160 -0.77 -15.96 -0.56
C ALA A 160 -0.07 -15.32 -1.76
N ARG A 161 -0.79 -15.02 -2.84
CA ARG A 161 -0.26 -14.31 -4.01
C ARG A 161 0.20 -12.89 -3.68
N ALA A 162 -0.52 -12.19 -2.80
CA ALA A 162 -0.12 -10.86 -2.33
C ALA A 162 1.16 -10.93 -1.48
N ALA A 163 1.32 -11.95 -0.64
CA ALA A 163 2.53 -12.19 0.14
C ALA A 163 3.74 -12.44 -0.77
N GLU A 164 3.57 -13.22 -1.86
CA GLU A 164 4.62 -13.46 -2.85
C GLU A 164 5.13 -12.18 -3.55
N LEU A 165 4.33 -11.10 -3.61
CA LEU A 165 4.76 -9.80 -4.11
C LEU A 165 5.72 -9.08 -3.17
N GLY A 166 5.86 -9.53 -1.92
CA GLY A 166 6.75 -8.93 -0.93
C GLY A 166 6.23 -7.60 -0.36
N ILE A 167 4.89 -7.37 -0.38
CA ILE A 167 4.28 -6.14 0.13
C ILE A 167 4.65 -5.88 1.60
N THR A 168 4.72 -6.94 2.40
CA THR A 168 5.08 -6.83 3.82
C THR A 168 6.59 -6.67 4.01
N MET A 169 7.38 -7.33 3.17
CA MET A 169 8.84 -7.35 3.23
C MET A 169 9.48 -5.96 3.13
N VAL A 170 8.85 -5.02 2.41
CA VAL A 170 9.33 -3.63 2.29
C VAL A 170 9.30 -2.85 3.61
N ASN A 171 8.65 -3.39 4.64
CA ASN A 171 8.57 -2.81 5.99
C ASN A 171 9.47 -3.53 7.01
N VAL A 172 10.17 -4.58 6.60
CA VAL A 172 11.09 -5.35 7.43
C VAL A 172 12.52 -4.96 7.11
N PRO A 173 13.36 -4.59 8.10
CA PRO A 173 14.75 -4.23 7.88
C PRO A 173 15.57 -5.38 7.24
N GLU A 174 16.59 -5.02 6.45
CA GLU A 174 17.51 -6.00 5.83
C GLU A 174 18.16 -6.96 6.86
N ALA A 175 18.35 -6.51 8.10
CA ALA A 175 18.91 -7.33 9.17
C ALA A 175 18.03 -8.55 9.54
N PHE A 176 16.76 -8.52 9.15
CA PHE A 176 15.75 -9.57 9.37
C PHE A 176 15.21 -10.14 8.05
N ASP A 177 16.06 -10.20 7.03
CA ASP A 177 15.75 -10.71 5.68
C ASP A 177 14.72 -9.90 4.88
N GLY A 178 14.41 -8.68 5.33
CA GLY A 178 13.53 -7.74 4.66
C GLY A 178 14.19 -6.91 3.57
N ALA A 179 13.47 -5.89 3.10
CA ALA A 179 13.92 -4.96 2.06
C ALA A 179 13.93 -3.50 2.49
N ALA A 180 13.58 -3.19 3.76
CA ALA A 180 13.59 -1.82 4.27
C ALA A 180 15.01 -1.36 4.58
N ASP A 181 15.46 -0.31 3.87
CA ASP A 181 16.69 0.44 4.20
C ASP A 181 16.41 1.58 5.19
N GLU A 182 15.26 2.24 5.02
CA GLU A 182 14.82 3.40 5.77
C GLU A 182 13.30 3.33 6.01
N ARG A 183 12.75 4.28 6.77
CA ARG A 183 11.32 4.40 6.99
C ARG A 183 10.60 4.77 5.68
N GLY A 184 9.83 3.85 5.12
CA GLY A 184 9.20 3.97 3.79
C GLY A 184 7.75 4.45 3.84
N VAL A 185 7.42 5.52 4.59
CA VAL A 185 6.02 5.98 4.78
C VAL A 185 5.37 6.41 3.46
N VAL A 186 6.11 7.09 2.58
CA VAL A 186 5.62 7.50 1.26
C VAL A 186 5.36 6.27 0.39
N THR A 187 6.27 5.29 0.39
CA THR A 187 6.11 4.03 -0.34
C THR A 187 4.86 3.28 0.13
N ASN A 188 4.65 3.17 1.44
CA ASN A 188 3.48 2.52 2.02
C ASN A 188 2.17 3.20 1.64
N VAL A 189 2.13 4.54 1.62
CA VAL A 189 0.97 5.31 1.13
C VAL A 189 0.68 5.00 -0.33
N LEU A 190 1.70 4.94 -1.19
CA LEU A 190 1.54 4.63 -2.61
C LEU A 190 1.06 3.19 -2.83
N VAL A 191 1.57 2.23 -2.07
CA VAL A 191 1.15 0.82 -2.08
C VAL A 191 -0.31 0.69 -1.63
N ALA A 192 -0.68 1.32 -0.51
CA ALA A 192 -2.04 1.29 0.01
C ALA A 192 -3.04 1.92 -0.98
N GLU A 193 -2.69 3.05 -1.62
CA GLU A 193 -3.48 3.67 -2.68
C GLU A 193 -3.66 2.73 -3.87
N ALA A 194 -2.59 2.08 -4.33
CA ALA A 194 -2.63 1.17 -5.47
C ALA A 194 -3.50 -0.07 -5.21
N LEU A 195 -3.39 -0.70 -4.04
CA LEU A 195 -4.24 -1.83 -3.64
C LEU A 195 -5.71 -1.44 -3.54
N ALA A 196 -6.01 -0.31 -2.87
CA ALA A 196 -7.38 0.16 -2.70
C ALA A 196 -8.04 0.63 -4.00
N HIS A 197 -7.26 0.99 -5.03
CA HIS A 197 -7.77 1.20 -6.38
C HIS A 197 -8.34 -0.10 -6.97
N GLY A 198 -7.75 -1.24 -6.66
CA GLY A 198 -8.33 -2.55 -6.99
C GLY A 198 -9.61 -2.82 -6.20
N ASP A 199 -9.47 -2.97 -4.88
CA ASP A 199 -10.58 -3.12 -3.93
C ASP A 199 -10.12 -2.83 -2.51
N MET A 200 -10.83 -1.95 -1.77
CA MET A 200 -10.47 -1.57 -0.40
C MET A 200 -10.66 -2.72 0.59
N GLY A 201 -11.72 -3.50 0.43
CA GLY A 201 -12.01 -4.64 1.30
C GLY A 201 -10.93 -5.70 1.25
N LEU A 202 -10.42 -6.02 0.06
CA LEU A 202 -9.32 -6.95 -0.14
C LEU A 202 -7.95 -6.35 0.22
N ALA A 203 -7.78 -5.04 0.08
CA ALA A 203 -6.53 -4.37 0.46
C ALA A 203 -6.24 -4.48 1.97
N LEU A 204 -7.26 -4.48 2.83
CA LEU A 204 -7.09 -4.49 4.29
C LEU A 204 -6.38 -5.74 4.82
N PRO A 205 -6.80 -6.99 4.52
CA PRO A 205 -6.10 -8.18 4.99
C PRO A 205 -4.70 -8.35 4.39
N ILE A 206 -4.44 -7.73 3.23
CA ILE A 206 -3.10 -7.69 2.63
C ILE A 206 -2.17 -6.72 3.38
N LEU A 207 -2.69 -5.55 3.79
CA LEU A 207 -1.92 -4.49 4.45
C LEU A 207 -1.80 -4.67 5.97
N ALA A 208 -2.69 -5.44 6.60
CA ALA A 208 -2.70 -5.60 8.04
C ALA A 208 -1.39 -6.21 8.59
N PRO A 209 -0.78 -7.26 7.99
CA PRO A 209 0.54 -7.75 8.37
C PRO A 209 1.64 -6.70 8.23
N SER A 210 1.60 -5.87 7.17
CA SER A 210 2.54 -4.76 6.99
C SER A 210 2.45 -3.74 8.13
N GLY A 211 1.24 -3.44 8.63
CA GLY A 211 1.04 -2.57 9.77
C GLY A 211 1.70 -3.12 11.06
N VAL A 212 1.68 -4.44 11.25
CA VAL A 212 2.38 -5.09 12.37
C VAL A 212 3.88 -5.05 12.19
N ALA A 213 4.39 -5.29 10.98
CA ALA A 213 5.82 -5.16 10.68
C ALA A 213 6.32 -3.73 10.93
N VAL A 214 5.56 -2.69 10.52
CA VAL A 214 5.85 -1.28 10.83
C VAL A 214 5.89 -1.05 12.35
N ALA A 215 4.91 -1.55 13.10
CA ALA A 215 4.86 -1.37 14.56
C ALA A 215 6.07 -2.01 15.27
N LEU A 216 6.45 -3.22 14.86
CA LEU A 216 7.62 -3.93 15.39
C LEU A 216 8.94 -3.21 15.02
N THR A 217 9.07 -2.77 13.78
CA THR A 217 10.27 -2.06 13.31
C THR A 217 10.45 -0.72 14.01
N GLN A 218 9.35 0.02 14.27
CA GLN A 218 9.43 1.34 14.87
C GLN A 218 9.53 1.31 16.40
N TRP A 219 8.86 0.37 17.07
CA TRP A 219 8.69 0.39 18.53
C TRP A 219 8.99 -0.94 19.21
N GLY A 220 9.32 -1.98 18.47
CA GLY A 220 9.75 -3.26 19.03
C GLY A 220 11.16 -3.20 19.62
N THR A 221 11.39 -3.93 20.71
CA THR A 221 12.75 -4.20 21.20
C THR A 221 13.51 -5.09 20.22
N GLU A 222 14.83 -5.11 20.32
CA GLU A 222 15.68 -5.97 19.48
C GLU A 222 15.25 -7.44 19.53
N ASP A 223 14.87 -7.94 20.73
CA ASP A 223 14.41 -9.32 20.91
C ASP A 223 13.04 -9.57 20.27
N GLN A 224 12.12 -8.60 20.35
CA GLN A 224 10.84 -8.67 19.65
C GLN A 224 11.03 -8.67 18.14
N GLN A 225 11.88 -7.79 17.62
CA GLN A 225 12.21 -7.71 16.21
C GLN A 225 12.80 -9.03 15.71
N LYS A 226 13.80 -9.58 16.41
CA LYS A 226 14.42 -10.88 16.09
C LYS A 226 13.41 -12.03 16.09
N THR A 227 12.44 -11.99 17.00
CA THR A 227 11.47 -13.06 17.17
C THR A 227 10.40 -13.03 16.08
N TYR A 228 9.89 -11.86 15.73
CA TYR A 228 8.68 -11.76 14.91
C TYR A 228 8.95 -11.28 13.46
N LEU A 229 9.89 -10.34 13.23
CA LEU A 229 10.06 -9.76 11.91
C LEU A 229 10.43 -10.74 10.79
N PRO A 230 11.25 -11.79 11.03
CA PRO A 230 11.58 -12.73 9.96
C PRO A 230 10.36 -13.42 9.34
N ALA A 231 9.27 -13.63 10.11
CA ALA A 231 8.04 -14.21 9.59
C ALA A 231 7.32 -13.30 8.58
N PHE A 232 7.54 -11.99 8.65
CA PHE A 232 6.95 -11.00 7.73
C PHE A 232 7.80 -10.74 6.48
N ALA A 233 8.99 -11.31 6.39
CA ALA A 233 9.87 -11.21 5.24
C ALA A 233 9.82 -12.45 4.31
N GLY A 234 9.15 -13.53 4.75
CA GLY A 234 9.02 -14.79 4.02
C GLY A 234 7.95 -14.78 2.92
N ASP A 235 7.82 -15.91 2.24
CA ASP A 235 6.76 -16.15 1.23
C ASP A 235 5.41 -16.53 1.92
N ASP A 236 5.45 -17.03 3.17
CA ASP A 236 4.26 -17.40 3.97
C ASP A 236 4.12 -16.39 5.12
N VAL A 237 3.44 -15.29 4.84
CA VAL A 237 3.26 -14.19 5.79
C VAL A 237 2.07 -14.47 6.69
N PRO A 238 2.26 -14.53 8.04
CA PRO A 238 1.16 -14.76 8.95
C PRO A 238 0.15 -13.60 8.91
N GLN A 239 -1.14 -13.93 9.01
CA GLN A 239 -2.16 -12.90 9.19
C GLN A 239 -1.98 -12.26 10.56
N ALA A 240 -1.86 -10.95 10.60
CA ALA A 240 -1.64 -10.18 11.80
C ALA A 240 -2.25 -8.78 11.67
N SER A 241 -2.60 -8.14 12.79
CA SER A 241 -3.23 -6.82 12.72
C SER A 241 -2.91 -5.92 13.90
N VAL A 242 -2.77 -4.62 13.64
CA VAL A 242 -2.73 -3.56 14.65
C VAL A 242 -4.16 -3.16 15.03
N VAL A 243 -4.55 -3.43 16.27
CA VAL A 243 -5.93 -3.40 16.71
C VAL A 243 -6.13 -2.26 17.71
N ILE A 244 -6.65 -1.13 17.22
CA ILE A 244 -6.88 0.10 18.01
C ILE A 244 -8.36 0.29 18.29
N ALA A 245 -9.22 0.16 17.27
CA ALA A 245 -10.63 0.49 17.33
C ALA A 245 -11.39 -0.32 18.41
N GLU A 246 -12.35 0.32 19.06
CA GLU A 246 -13.26 -0.30 20.04
C GLU A 246 -14.71 -0.12 19.60
N PRO A 247 -15.62 -1.09 19.87
CA PRO A 247 -16.99 -1.08 19.37
C PRO A 247 -17.88 -0.14 20.19
N ARG A 248 -17.61 1.15 20.11
CA ARG A 248 -18.41 2.19 20.78
C ARG A 248 -18.66 3.40 19.90
N ALA A 249 -19.77 4.07 20.09
CA ALA A 249 -20.05 5.32 19.42
C ALA A 249 -19.03 6.40 19.84
N LEU A 250 -18.64 7.24 18.89
CA LEU A 250 -17.67 8.32 19.09
C LEU A 250 -16.36 7.83 19.71
N PHE A 251 -15.86 6.71 19.21
CA PHE A 251 -14.58 6.15 19.66
C PHE A 251 -13.45 7.18 19.54
N ASP A 252 -12.76 7.39 20.65
CA ASP A 252 -11.51 8.18 20.71
C ASP A 252 -10.33 7.24 20.96
N PRO A 253 -9.38 7.13 20.05
CA PRO A 253 -8.22 6.25 20.20
C PRO A 253 -7.32 6.64 21.38
N PHE A 254 -7.42 7.87 21.89
CA PHE A 254 -6.65 8.35 23.04
C PHE A 254 -7.37 8.13 24.39
N ALA A 255 -8.61 7.61 24.37
CA ALA A 255 -9.40 7.33 25.56
C ALA A 255 -9.87 5.85 25.55
N LEU A 256 -8.91 4.91 25.60
CA LEU A 256 -9.16 3.47 25.47
C LEU A 256 -9.94 2.93 26.66
N GLN A 257 -10.90 2.03 26.39
CA GLN A 257 -11.62 1.25 27.42
C GLN A 257 -10.93 -0.11 27.66
N THR A 258 -10.23 -0.64 26.65
CA THR A 258 -9.39 -1.83 26.86
C THR A 258 -8.27 -1.50 27.84
N LYS A 259 -8.14 -2.30 28.88
CA LYS A 259 -7.18 -2.07 29.97
C LYS A 259 -6.11 -3.14 30.02
N ALA A 260 -4.89 -2.71 30.31
CA ALA A 260 -3.79 -3.55 30.70
C ALA A 260 -3.47 -3.27 32.17
N VAL A 261 -3.41 -4.33 32.99
CA VAL A 261 -3.08 -4.24 34.41
C VAL A 261 -1.82 -5.04 34.69
N ARG A 262 -0.90 -4.47 35.44
CA ARG A 262 0.35 -5.17 35.82
C ARG A 262 0.04 -6.41 36.66
N SER A 263 0.75 -7.49 36.41
CA SER A 263 0.71 -8.75 37.16
C SER A 263 2.12 -9.23 37.47
N PRO A 264 2.31 -10.19 38.39
CA PRO A 264 3.67 -10.67 38.73
C PRO A 264 4.46 -11.26 37.55
N SER A 265 3.79 -11.67 36.46
CA SER A 265 4.41 -12.27 35.28
C SER A 265 4.28 -11.41 33.99
N GLY A 266 3.92 -10.15 34.13
CA GLY A 266 3.72 -9.24 32.99
C GLY A 266 2.43 -8.44 33.10
N TYR A 267 1.49 -8.65 32.19
CA TYR A 267 0.23 -7.89 32.12
C TYR A 267 -0.98 -8.79 31.96
N ARG A 268 -2.15 -8.27 32.37
CA ARG A 268 -3.49 -8.84 32.12
C ARG A 268 -4.28 -7.86 31.29
N LEU A 269 -4.75 -8.28 30.11
CA LEU A 269 -5.53 -7.46 29.21
C LEU A 269 -7.01 -7.83 29.28
N ASN A 270 -7.86 -6.79 29.37
CA ASN A 270 -9.32 -6.92 29.36
C ASN A 270 -9.94 -5.86 28.48
N GLY A 271 -10.85 -6.23 27.58
CA GLY A 271 -11.56 -5.32 26.71
C GLY A 271 -12.06 -5.95 25.42
N VAL A 272 -12.55 -5.10 24.52
CA VAL A 272 -13.07 -5.53 23.21
C VAL A 272 -12.52 -4.63 22.15
N LYS A 273 -11.99 -5.22 21.08
CA LYS A 273 -11.55 -4.54 19.87
C LYS A 273 -12.47 -4.89 18.70
N SER A 274 -12.53 -4.02 17.70
CA SER A 274 -13.33 -4.20 16.49
C SER A 274 -12.53 -3.82 15.24
N PHE A 275 -13.11 -4.01 14.07
CA PHE A 275 -12.46 -3.73 12.80
C PHE A 275 -11.16 -4.54 12.56
N VAL A 276 -11.12 -5.79 12.99
CA VAL A 276 -9.95 -6.66 12.81
C VAL A 276 -10.10 -7.41 11.49
N PRO A 277 -9.32 -7.10 10.44
CA PRO A 277 -9.40 -7.82 9.17
C PRO A 277 -8.85 -9.24 9.29
N ALA A 278 -9.43 -10.16 8.53
CA ALA A 278 -9.07 -11.58 8.54
C ALA A 278 -8.96 -12.18 9.95
N ALA A 279 -9.79 -11.69 10.89
CA ALA A 279 -9.68 -12.02 12.31
C ALA A 279 -9.67 -13.52 12.59
N GLY A 280 -10.46 -14.28 11.82
CA GLY A 280 -10.57 -15.75 11.99
C GLY A 280 -9.30 -16.53 11.63
N SER A 281 -8.39 -15.94 10.85
CA SER A 281 -7.11 -16.53 10.44
C SER A 281 -5.89 -15.82 11.05
N ALA A 282 -6.11 -14.76 11.83
CA ALA A 282 -5.01 -14.02 12.44
C ALA A 282 -4.28 -14.83 13.48
N GLU A 283 -2.96 -14.71 13.50
CA GLU A 283 -2.07 -15.39 14.43
C GLU A 283 -1.50 -14.45 15.50
N LEU A 284 -1.34 -13.16 15.15
CA LEU A 284 -0.75 -12.15 16.03
C LEU A 284 -1.52 -10.84 15.96
N PHE A 285 -1.71 -10.20 17.11
CA PHE A 285 -2.29 -8.88 17.25
C PHE A 285 -1.35 -7.93 17.96
N VAL A 286 -1.27 -6.69 17.49
CA VAL A 286 -0.71 -5.55 18.22
C VAL A 286 -1.89 -4.78 18.83
N VAL A 287 -2.19 -5.03 20.08
CA VAL A 287 -3.40 -4.54 20.75
C VAL A 287 -3.12 -3.23 21.49
N ALA A 288 -3.91 -2.22 21.22
CA ALA A 288 -3.90 -0.98 21.99
C ALA A 288 -4.69 -1.15 23.30
N ALA A 289 -4.06 -0.86 24.44
CA ALA A 289 -4.71 -0.88 25.75
C ALA A 289 -4.16 0.26 26.63
N GLU A 290 -5.00 0.73 27.55
CA GLU A 290 -4.54 1.70 28.56
C GLU A 290 -3.76 0.97 29.66
N LEU A 291 -2.55 1.43 29.91
CA LEU A 291 -1.70 1.00 31.03
C LEU A 291 -1.38 2.23 31.91
N ASP A 292 -1.76 2.17 33.18
CA ASP A 292 -1.47 3.23 34.17
C ASP A 292 -1.95 4.63 33.72
N GLY A 293 -3.11 4.69 33.08
CA GLY A 293 -3.73 5.94 32.58
C GLY A 293 -3.21 6.43 31.22
N LYS A 294 -2.30 5.69 30.54
CA LYS A 294 -1.74 6.05 29.24
C LYS A 294 -1.92 4.93 28.21
N PRO A 295 -2.14 5.25 26.93
CA PRO A 295 -2.24 4.23 25.90
C PRO A 295 -0.89 3.56 25.64
N SER A 296 -0.93 2.27 25.37
CA SER A 296 0.24 1.43 25.06
C SER A 296 -0.14 0.33 24.07
N LEU A 297 0.84 -0.26 23.41
CA LEU A 297 0.66 -1.38 22.48
C LEU A 297 1.23 -2.68 23.07
N PHE A 298 0.52 -3.79 22.83
CA PHE A 298 0.89 -5.10 23.34
C PHE A 298 0.79 -6.17 22.26
N LEU A 299 1.81 -7.02 22.14
CA LEU A 299 1.77 -8.23 21.33
C LEU A 299 0.88 -9.27 22.02
N VAL A 300 -0.10 -9.79 21.28
CA VAL A 300 -1.04 -10.80 21.74
C VAL A 300 -1.16 -11.87 20.67
N GLU A 301 -0.72 -13.10 20.98
CA GLU A 301 -0.92 -14.23 20.08
C GLU A 301 -2.39 -14.67 20.10
N ALA A 302 -2.96 -14.99 18.95
CA ALA A 302 -4.38 -15.34 18.80
C ALA A 302 -4.77 -16.59 19.64
N LYS A 303 -3.82 -17.51 19.86
CA LYS A 303 -4.04 -18.74 20.64
C LYS A 303 -3.91 -18.53 22.16
N SER A 304 -3.64 -17.31 22.62
CA SER A 304 -3.54 -17.01 24.06
C SER A 304 -4.86 -17.29 24.77
N LYS A 305 -4.77 -17.87 25.95
CA LYS A 305 -5.97 -18.13 26.78
C LYS A 305 -6.68 -16.81 27.10
N GLY A 306 -7.99 -16.78 26.88
CA GLY A 306 -8.83 -15.59 27.11
C GLY A 306 -9.00 -14.71 25.85
N VAL A 307 -8.38 -15.07 24.74
CA VAL A 307 -8.65 -14.46 23.44
C VAL A 307 -9.82 -15.18 22.80
N VAL A 308 -10.86 -14.42 22.44
CA VAL A 308 -12.03 -14.91 21.68
C VAL A 308 -12.23 -14.03 20.47
N ILE A 309 -12.45 -14.65 19.32
CA ILE A 309 -12.67 -13.96 18.06
C ILE A 309 -14.11 -14.22 17.61
N GLU A 310 -14.84 -13.13 17.32
CA GLU A 310 -16.20 -13.17 16.81
C GLU A 310 -16.29 -12.41 15.49
N ALA A 311 -17.25 -12.76 14.63
CA ALA A 311 -17.52 -11.99 13.41
C ALA A 311 -18.05 -10.59 13.78
N ASP A 312 -17.61 -9.56 13.02
CA ASP A 312 -18.06 -8.17 13.18
C ASP A 312 -18.53 -7.61 11.81
N PRO A 313 -19.65 -8.12 11.28
CA PRO A 313 -20.07 -7.79 9.91
C PRO A 313 -20.45 -6.31 9.78
N GLY A 314 -19.78 -5.62 8.88
CA GLY A 314 -20.06 -4.23 8.51
C GLY A 314 -20.93 -4.11 7.26
N MET A 315 -21.39 -2.90 6.96
CA MET A 315 -22.08 -2.54 5.72
C MET A 315 -21.11 -2.66 4.53
N GLY A 316 -19.89 -2.16 4.70
CA GLY A 316 -18.79 -2.23 3.75
C GLY A 316 -17.61 -3.04 4.31
N LEU A 317 -16.51 -3.10 3.55
CA LEU A 317 -15.31 -3.86 3.85
C LEU A 317 -15.60 -5.36 4.08
N ARG A 318 -16.62 -5.89 3.42
CA ARG A 318 -17.07 -7.25 3.65
C ARG A 318 -16.00 -8.27 3.28
N ALA A 319 -15.30 -8.04 2.16
CA ALA A 319 -14.18 -8.87 1.73
C ALA A 319 -13.02 -8.93 2.74
N ALA A 320 -12.93 -7.98 3.67
CA ALA A 320 -11.90 -8.00 4.71
C ALA A 320 -12.14 -9.05 5.80
N GLY A 321 -13.31 -9.69 5.88
CA GLY A 321 -13.61 -10.70 6.91
C GLY A 321 -13.45 -10.12 8.32
N LEU A 322 -14.09 -8.98 8.59
CA LEU A 322 -13.93 -8.23 9.83
C LEU A 322 -14.41 -9.02 11.05
N GLY A 323 -13.65 -8.95 12.12
CA GLY A 323 -14.00 -9.55 13.42
C GLY A 323 -13.80 -8.61 14.59
N ARG A 324 -14.34 -9.07 15.75
CA ARG A 324 -14.07 -8.52 17.08
C ARG A 324 -13.07 -9.42 17.79
N LEU A 325 -12.20 -8.78 18.55
CA LEU A 325 -11.27 -9.45 19.45
C LEU A 325 -11.73 -9.14 20.89
N LEU A 326 -12.22 -10.17 21.57
CA LEU A 326 -12.56 -10.11 22.98
C LEU A 326 -11.35 -10.59 23.79
N LEU A 327 -10.98 -9.81 24.78
CA LEU A 327 -9.87 -10.09 25.70
C LEU A 327 -10.43 -10.28 27.10
N GLU A 328 -10.38 -11.52 27.60
CA GLU A 328 -10.89 -11.91 28.91
C GLU A 328 -9.74 -12.40 29.80
N ASP A 329 -9.19 -11.50 30.58
CA ASP A 329 -8.05 -11.76 31.48
C ASP A 329 -6.84 -12.36 30.74
N VAL A 330 -6.53 -11.87 29.54
CA VAL A 330 -5.44 -12.38 28.70
C VAL A 330 -4.11 -12.07 29.35
N ALA A 331 -3.36 -13.11 29.71
CA ALA A 331 -2.02 -12.97 30.26
C ALA A 331 -0.98 -12.81 29.16
N VAL A 332 -0.19 -11.75 29.21
CA VAL A 332 0.97 -11.56 28.35
C VAL A 332 2.22 -11.26 29.18
N PRO A 333 3.40 -11.70 28.76
CA PRO A 333 4.65 -11.44 29.46
C PRO A 333 5.00 -9.94 29.42
N GLU A 334 5.93 -9.52 30.28
CA GLU A 334 6.42 -8.15 30.27
C GLU A 334 7.04 -7.76 28.92
N SER A 335 7.70 -8.70 28.28
CA SER A 335 8.27 -8.55 26.92
C SER A 335 7.24 -8.43 25.81
N ALA A 336 5.93 -8.53 26.06
CA ALA A 336 4.89 -8.31 25.07
C ALA A 336 4.59 -6.81 24.82
N ARG A 337 4.98 -5.93 25.73
CA ARG A 337 4.74 -4.50 25.57
C ARG A 337 5.71 -3.89 24.55
N LEU A 338 5.17 -3.18 23.56
CA LEU A 338 5.97 -2.37 22.64
C LEU A 338 6.22 -0.96 23.19
N GLY A 339 7.25 -0.35 22.66
CA GLY A 339 7.60 1.04 22.94
C GLY A 339 8.49 1.23 24.17
N ASP A 340 8.83 2.46 24.41
CA ASP A 340 9.80 2.91 25.42
C ASP A 340 9.34 2.56 26.84
N ASP A 341 10.29 2.45 27.77
CA ASP A 341 10.00 2.24 29.19
C ASP A 341 9.38 3.49 29.82
N ASP A 342 9.76 4.67 29.37
CA ASP A 342 9.14 5.92 29.79
C ASP A 342 7.70 5.99 29.26
N ALA A 343 6.75 6.22 30.16
CA ALA A 343 5.34 6.18 29.83
C ALA A 343 4.87 7.36 28.95
N ASP A 344 5.56 8.52 29.03
CA ASP A 344 5.24 9.68 28.19
C ASP A 344 5.76 9.48 26.76
N VAL A 345 6.99 8.99 26.62
CA VAL A 345 7.58 8.61 25.31
C VAL A 345 6.73 7.55 24.64
N ARG A 346 6.33 6.51 25.37
CA ARG A 346 5.50 5.43 24.85
C ARG A 346 4.12 5.92 24.39
N ALA A 347 3.50 6.84 25.14
CA ALA A 347 2.23 7.44 24.75
C ALA A 347 2.36 8.28 23.46
N GLU A 348 3.48 8.95 23.23
CA GLU A 348 3.74 9.64 21.96
C GLU A 348 4.00 8.67 20.82
N GLN A 349 4.73 7.57 21.05
CA GLN A 349 4.90 6.48 20.07
C GLN A 349 3.54 5.87 19.66
N TYR A 350 2.63 5.66 20.64
CA TYR A 350 1.25 5.26 20.34
C TYR A 350 0.51 6.32 19.52
N ALA A 351 0.69 7.59 19.84
CA ALA A 351 0.08 8.67 19.05
C ALA A 351 0.60 8.69 17.62
N ASP A 352 1.87 8.35 17.39
CA ASP A 352 2.43 8.18 16.05
C ASP A 352 1.81 6.97 15.33
N ALA A 353 1.56 5.85 16.02
CA ALA A 353 0.83 4.72 15.44
C ALA A 353 -0.57 5.14 14.94
N VAL A 354 -1.31 5.90 15.74
CA VAL A 354 -2.62 6.45 15.33
C VAL A 354 -2.48 7.37 14.12
N ARG A 355 -1.48 8.24 14.10
CA ARG A 355 -1.22 9.19 12.99
C ARG A 355 -0.87 8.47 11.69
N LEU A 356 0.02 7.46 11.75
CA LEU A 356 0.37 6.62 10.60
C LEU A 356 -0.83 5.85 10.08
N SER A 357 -1.62 5.28 10.97
CA SER A 357 -2.88 4.63 10.59
C SER A 357 -3.83 5.59 9.86
N ARG A 358 -3.96 6.83 10.31
CA ARG A 358 -4.81 7.84 9.66
C ARG A 358 -4.33 8.22 8.27
N LEU A 359 -3.02 8.24 8.03
CA LEU A 359 -2.45 8.38 6.69
C LEU A 359 -2.75 7.15 5.83
N GLY A 360 -2.65 5.94 6.38
CA GLY A 360 -3.00 4.70 5.71
C GLY A 360 -4.47 4.66 5.27
N TRP A 361 -5.40 5.00 6.17
CA TRP A 361 -6.82 5.11 5.82
C TRP A 361 -7.10 6.21 4.79
N ALA A 362 -6.36 7.32 4.82
CA ALA A 362 -6.45 8.34 3.79
C ALA A 362 -5.95 7.84 2.43
N ALA A 363 -4.89 7.02 2.39
CA ALA A 363 -4.40 6.38 1.17
C ALA A 363 -5.43 5.41 0.57
N LEU A 364 -6.11 4.62 1.42
CA LEU A 364 -7.21 3.76 0.97
C LEU A 364 -8.36 4.57 0.35
N ALA A 365 -8.71 5.71 0.96
CA ALA A 365 -9.73 6.60 0.41
C ALA A 365 -9.31 7.20 -0.94
N MET A 366 -8.01 7.51 -1.12
CA MET A 366 -7.47 8.00 -2.40
C MET A 366 -7.60 6.95 -3.50
N GLY A 367 -7.15 5.71 -3.23
CA GLY A 367 -7.20 4.62 -4.22
C GLY A 367 -8.63 4.31 -4.64
N THR A 368 -9.54 4.15 -3.68
CA THR A 368 -10.96 3.88 -3.99
C THR A 368 -11.64 5.07 -4.65
N GLY A 369 -11.34 6.30 -4.23
CA GLY A 369 -11.83 7.52 -4.88
C GLY A 369 -11.37 7.64 -6.33
N GLN A 370 -10.12 7.28 -6.62
CA GLN A 370 -9.61 7.21 -7.98
C GLN A 370 -10.31 6.11 -8.80
N ALA A 371 -10.59 4.94 -8.20
CA ALA A 371 -11.38 3.90 -8.86
C ALA A 371 -12.80 4.37 -9.23
N VAL A 372 -13.45 5.11 -8.33
CA VAL A 372 -14.75 5.74 -8.63
C VAL A 372 -14.62 6.69 -9.83
N LEU A 373 -13.62 7.58 -9.81
CA LEU A 373 -13.42 8.55 -10.89
C LEU A 373 -13.16 7.88 -12.25
N ASP A 374 -12.25 6.90 -12.28
CA ASP A 374 -11.89 6.18 -13.50
C ASP A 374 -13.08 5.40 -14.09
N TYR A 375 -14.00 4.98 -13.23
CA TYR A 375 -15.21 4.27 -13.64
C TYR A 375 -16.32 5.20 -14.15
N VAL A 376 -16.56 6.32 -13.45
CA VAL A 376 -17.68 7.21 -13.80
C VAL A 376 -17.39 8.08 -15.02
N VAL A 377 -16.11 8.45 -15.30
CA VAL A 377 -15.76 9.30 -16.44
C VAL A 377 -16.16 8.68 -17.79
N PRO A 378 -15.77 7.44 -18.15
CA PRO A 378 -16.27 6.82 -19.38
C PRO A 378 -17.79 6.63 -19.35
N TYR A 379 -18.36 6.18 -18.22
CA TYR A 379 -19.79 5.96 -18.11
C TYR A 379 -20.62 7.21 -18.46
N VAL A 380 -20.28 8.39 -17.91
CA VAL A 380 -21.06 9.61 -18.17
C VAL A 380 -20.88 10.15 -19.58
N ASN A 381 -19.78 9.78 -20.27
CA ASN A 381 -19.53 10.13 -21.67
C ASN A 381 -20.22 9.19 -22.66
N GLU A 382 -20.46 7.95 -22.28
CA GLU A 382 -21.11 6.93 -23.11
C GLU A 382 -22.62 6.87 -22.90
N ARG A 383 -23.07 7.12 -21.67
CA ARG A 383 -24.49 7.05 -21.32
C ARG A 383 -25.24 8.22 -21.91
N GLU A 384 -26.18 7.92 -22.79
CA GLU A 384 -27.08 8.92 -23.38
C GLU A 384 -28.43 9.00 -22.62
N ALA A 385 -28.87 10.23 -22.39
CA ALA A 385 -30.22 10.55 -21.93
C ALA A 385 -30.69 11.86 -22.57
N PHE A 386 -31.93 11.89 -22.99
CA PHE A 386 -32.53 13.05 -23.69
C PHE A 386 -31.77 13.44 -24.98
N GLY A 387 -31.22 12.45 -25.69
CA GLY A 387 -30.60 12.61 -27.00
C GLY A 387 -29.13 13.07 -27.01
N GLU A 388 -28.47 13.06 -25.85
CA GLU A 388 -27.03 13.40 -25.75
C GLU A 388 -26.36 12.70 -24.54
N PRO A 389 -25.02 12.59 -24.52
CA PRO A 389 -24.28 12.09 -23.36
C PRO A 389 -24.62 12.88 -22.09
N ILE A 390 -24.77 12.17 -20.95
CA ILE A 390 -25.13 12.83 -19.69
C ILE A 390 -24.02 13.76 -19.18
N SER A 391 -22.76 13.59 -19.61
CA SER A 391 -21.65 14.49 -19.34
C SER A 391 -21.88 15.92 -19.85
N HIS A 392 -22.76 16.12 -20.85
CA HIS A 392 -23.12 17.44 -21.34
C HIS A 392 -24.02 18.21 -20.35
N ARG A 393 -24.54 17.57 -19.32
CA ARG A 393 -25.29 18.23 -18.24
C ARG A 393 -24.30 18.86 -17.27
N GLN A 394 -24.41 20.17 -17.07
CA GLN A 394 -23.50 20.94 -16.22
C GLN A 394 -23.39 20.35 -14.79
N ALA A 395 -24.50 19.89 -14.21
CA ALA A 395 -24.51 19.27 -12.89
C ALA A 395 -23.67 17.98 -12.84
N VAL A 396 -23.71 17.16 -13.90
CA VAL A 396 -22.91 15.93 -14.02
C VAL A 396 -21.44 16.29 -14.17
N ALA A 397 -21.10 17.19 -15.08
CA ALA A 397 -19.72 17.64 -15.32
C ALA A 397 -19.08 18.22 -14.05
N PHE A 398 -19.83 19.05 -13.30
CA PHE A 398 -19.32 19.61 -12.05
C PHE A 398 -19.16 18.57 -10.95
N MET A 399 -20.03 17.56 -10.86
CA MET A 399 -19.88 16.47 -9.88
C MET A 399 -18.59 15.68 -10.14
N VAL A 400 -18.31 15.31 -11.40
CA VAL A 400 -17.06 14.65 -11.80
C VAL A 400 -15.85 15.53 -11.48
N ALA A 401 -15.91 16.83 -11.85
CA ALA A 401 -14.82 17.76 -11.57
C ALA A 401 -14.56 17.92 -10.06
N ASN A 402 -15.62 17.96 -9.24
CA ASN A 402 -15.49 18.04 -7.78
C ASN A 402 -14.83 16.81 -7.19
N ILE A 403 -15.17 15.58 -7.65
CA ILE A 403 -14.46 14.36 -7.24
C ILE A 403 -12.97 14.53 -7.50
N LYS A 404 -12.56 14.94 -8.71
CA LYS A 404 -11.15 15.10 -9.08
C LYS A 404 -10.43 16.14 -8.22
N ILE A 405 -11.01 17.31 -8.02
CA ILE A 405 -10.42 18.42 -7.23
C ILE A 405 -10.18 17.98 -5.77
N GLU A 406 -11.18 17.36 -5.17
CA GLU A 406 -11.10 16.95 -3.77
C GLU A 406 -10.16 15.76 -3.59
N LEU A 407 -10.10 14.85 -4.56
CA LEU A 407 -9.16 13.72 -4.58
C LEU A 407 -7.71 14.22 -4.67
N ASP A 408 -7.42 15.18 -5.55
CA ASP A 408 -6.09 15.78 -5.65
C ASP A 408 -5.71 16.50 -4.35
N GLY A 409 -6.65 17.22 -3.74
CA GLY A 409 -6.43 17.87 -2.45
C GLY A 409 -6.12 16.87 -1.33
N LEU A 410 -6.87 15.78 -1.27
CA LEU A 410 -6.63 14.68 -0.31
C LEU A 410 -5.25 14.05 -0.53
N ARG A 411 -4.89 13.76 -1.79
CA ARG A 411 -3.60 13.17 -2.16
C ARG A 411 -2.44 14.05 -1.71
N LEU A 412 -2.48 15.35 -1.99
CA LEU A 412 -1.46 16.30 -1.58
C LEU A 412 -1.30 16.36 -0.04
N ALA A 413 -2.42 16.41 0.69
CA ALA A 413 -2.39 16.44 2.15
C ALA A 413 -1.80 15.15 2.74
N THR A 414 -2.16 13.99 2.20
CA THR A 414 -1.69 12.68 2.67
C THR A 414 -0.20 12.49 2.38
N LEU A 415 0.25 12.77 1.16
CA LEU A 415 1.67 12.67 0.79
C LEU A 415 2.53 13.65 1.57
N ARG A 416 2.03 14.87 1.87
CA ARG A 416 2.75 15.80 2.75
C ARG A 416 2.91 15.22 4.15
N GLY A 417 1.87 14.60 4.72
CA GLY A 417 1.94 13.91 6.00
C GLY A 417 2.95 12.77 5.99
N ALA A 418 2.91 11.93 4.97
CA ALA A 418 3.81 10.81 4.77
C ALA A 418 5.29 11.26 4.65
N SER A 419 5.56 12.25 3.82
CA SER A 419 6.91 12.80 3.63
C SER A 419 7.48 13.39 4.92
N ARG A 420 6.66 14.07 5.74
CA ARG A 420 7.11 14.59 7.05
C ARG A 420 7.40 13.47 8.04
N ALA A 421 6.52 12.44 8.07
CA ALA A 421 6.73 11.27 8.93
C ALA A 421 8.01 10.51 8.56
N GLU A 422 8.26 10.31 7.26
CA GLU A 422 9.47 9.67 6.74
C GLU A 422 10.75 10.42 7.13
N GLN A 423 10.70 11.75 7.15
CA GLN A 423 11.80 12.61 7.55
C GLN A 423 11.97 12.76 9.09
N GLY A 424 11.16 12.07 9.90
CA GLY A 424 11.18 12.21 11.35
C GLY A 424 10.68 13.57 11.87
N LEU A 425 9.95 14.32 11.04
CA LEU A 425 9.37 15.61 11.41
C LEU A 425 7.97 15.41 12.01
N SER A 426 7.53 16.35 12.87
CA SER A 426 6.17 16.33 13.37
C SER A 426 5.15 16.39 12.22
N PHE A 427 4.24 15.43 12.15
CA PHE A 427 3.21 15.30 11.12
C PHE A 427 1.78 15.22 11.69
N ALA A 428 1.63 15.54 12.98
CA ALA A 428 0.34 15.45 13.67
C ALA A 428 -0.77 16.29 13.00
N ARG A 429 -0.42 17.52 12.55
CA ARG A 429 -1.34 18.40 11.85
C ARG A 429 -1.74 17.82 10.49
N GLU A 430 -0.78 17.35 9.73
CA GLU A 430 -0.99 16.78 8.39
C GLU A 430 -1.83 15.50 8.45
N ALA A 431 -1.55 14.62 9.42
CA ALA A 431 -2.36 13.41 9.65
C ALA A 431 -3.81 13.77 10.03
N ALA A 432 -4.03 14.79 10.87
CA ALA A 432 -5.37 15.26 11.20
C ALA A 432 -6.12 15.86 10.00
N LEU A 433 -5.42 16.62 9.14
CA LEU A 433 -5.99 17.17 7.90
C LEU A 433 -6.32 16.06 6.90
N ALA A 434 -5.42 15.12 6.68
CA ALA A 434 -5.65 13.96 5.81
C ALA A 434 -6.85 13.14 6.30
N ARG A 435 -6.93 12.85 7.61
CA ARG A 435 -8.07 12.15 8.24
C ARG A 435 -9.38 12.90 8.01
N LYS A 436 -9.41 14.21 8.25
CA LYS A 436 -10.60 15.04 8.06
C LYS A 436 -11.07 15.03 6.60
N LEU A 437 -10.15 15.25 5.66
CA LEU A 437 -10.46 15.24 4.23
C LEU A 437 -10.92 13.84 3.78
N ALA A 438 -10.20 12.79 4.17
CA ALA A 438 -10.54 11.41 3.80
C ALA A 438 -11.94 11.03 4.31
N THR A 439 -12.29 11.40 5.55
CA THR A 439 -13.60 11.13 6.12
C THR A 439 -14.73 11.85 5.36
N ASP A 440 -14.58 13.15 5.12
CA ASP A 440 -15.64 13.94 4.50
C ASP A 440 -15.74 13.65 3.00
N LYS A 441 -14.60 13.63 2.32
CA LYS A 441 -14.56 13.55 0.85
C LYS A 441 -14.62 12.12 0.36
N GLY A 442 -14.04 11.15 1.09
CA GLY A 442 -14.18 9.73 0.76
C GLY A 442 -15.64 9.30 0.74
N MET A 443 -16.41 9.70 1.76
CA MET A 443 -17.86 9.47 1.76
C MET A 443 -18.55 10.13 0.56
N GLN A 444 -18.15 11.36 0.20
CA GLN A 444 -18.73 12.09 -0.92
C GLN A 444 -18.38 11.43 -2.27
N PHE A 445 -17.15 10.92 -2.46
CA PHE A 445 -16.77 10.20 -3.68
C PHE A 445 -17.66 8.99 -3.94
N GLY A 446 -17.93 8.20 -2.90
CA GLY A 446 -18.84 7.06 -3.01
C GLY A 446 -20.28 7.47 -3.34
N LEU A 447 -20.78 8.51 -2.66
CA LEU A 447 -22.13 9.05 -2.89
C LEU A 447 -22.29 9.57 -4.32
N ASP A 448 -21.34 10.39 -4.78
CA ASP A 448 -21.35 10.96 -6.13
C ASP A 448 -21.19 9.88 -7.21
N GLY A 449 -20.39 8.84 -6.95
CA GLY A 449 -20.26 7.69 -7.82
C GLY A 449 -21.60 6.98 -8.05
N VAL A 450 -22.32 6.66 -6.99
CA VAL A 450 -23.67 6.08 -7.08
C VAL A 450 -24.64 7.03 -7.79
N GLN A 451 -24.61 8.33 -7.47
CA GLN A 451 -25.49 9.33 -8.07
C GLN A 451 -25.25 9.49 -9.58
N LEU A 452 -23.98 9.47 -10.02
CA LEU A 452 -23.60 9.60 -11.44
C LEU A 452 -24.09 8.44 -12.30
N LEU A 453 -24.24 7.24 -11.72
CA LEU A 453 -24.84 6.09 -12.41
C LEU A 453 -26.37 6.09 -12.37
N GLY A 454 -27.01 6.98 -11.59
CA GLY A 454 -28.47 7.01 -11.42
C GLY A 454 -28.99 5.70 -10.85
N GLY A 455 -30.08 5.16 -11.44
CA GLY A 455 -30.69 3.89 -10.99
C GLY A 455 -29.73 2.69 -11.03
N HIS A 456 -28.79 2.67 -11.96
CA HIS A 456 -27.77 1.61 -12.07
C HIS A 456 -26.77 1.62 -10.90
N GLY A 457 -26.52 2.79 -10.29
CA GLY A 457 -25.62 2.90 -9.12
C GLY A 457 -26.16 2.19 -7.88
N TYR A 458 -27.46 1.88 -7.83
CA TYR A 458 -28.07 1.12 -6.73
C TYR A 458 -27.92 -0.39 -6.87
N THR A 459 -27.63 -0.89 -8.07
CA THR A 459 -27.57 -2.32 -8.38
C THR A 459 -26.14 -2.85 -8.21
N LYS A 460 -26.00 -4.14 -7.95
CA LYS A 460 -24.70 -4.83 -7.85
C LYS A 460 -24.03 -5.09 -9.21
N GLU A 461 -24.65 -4.68 -10.31
CA GLU A 461 -24.06 -4.76 -11.65
C GLU A 461 -22.82 -3.87 -11.81
N HIS A 462 -22.74 -2.81 -11.00
CA HIS A 462 -21.65 -1.85 -11.02
C HIS A 462 -20.93 -1.81 -9.68
N PRO A 463 -19.59 -1.67 -9.66
CA PRO A 463 -18.81 -1.71 -8.42
C PRO A 463 -19.00 -0.49 -7.51
N VAL A 464 -19.60 0.60 -7.99
CA VAL A 464 -19.72 1.86 -7.24
C VAL A 464 -20.51 1.72 -5.96
N GLU A 465 -21.49 0.81 -5.88
CA GLU A 465 -22.27 0.56 -4.66
C GLU A 465 -21.38 -0.04 -3.57
N ARG A 466 -20.43 -0.94 -3.92
CA ARG A 466 -19.46 -1.53 -3.00
C ARG A 466 -18.48 -0.46 -2.52
N TRP A 467 -17.91 0.31 -3.43
CA TRP A 467 -17.02 1.42 -3.09
C TRP A 467 -17.69 2.47 -2.20
N TYR A 468 -18.96 2.77 -2.42
CA TYR A 468 -19.74 3.63 -1.53
C TYR A 468 -19.81 3.04 -0.12
N ARG A 469 -20.10 1.74 0.02
CA ARG A 469 -20.18 1.08 1.32
C ARG A 469 -18.81 1.08 2.03
N ASP A 470 -17.74 0.81 1.29
CA ASP A 470 -16.38 0.73 1.83
C ASP A 470 -15.85 2.10 2.27
N LEU A 471 -16.04 3.13 1.45
CA LEU A 471 -15.62 4.50 1.78
C LEU A 471 -16.29 5.07 3.06
N ARG A 472 -17.44 4.53 3.46
CA ARG A 472 -18.08 4.90 4.74
C ARG A 472 -17.25 4.51 5.95
N ALA A 473 -16.45 3.48 5.87
CA ALA A 473 -15.60 2.99 6.96
C ALA A 473 -14.49 3.99 7.33
N ILE A 474 -14.05 4.82 6.39
CA ILE A 474 -12.95 5.78 6.62
C ILE A 474 -13.23 6.67 7.84
N GLY A 475 -14.47 7.05 8.09
CA GLY A 475 -14.85 7.93 9.21
C GLY A 475 -14.80 7.28 10.59
N VAL A 476 -14.81 5.94 10.65
CA VAL A 476 -14.94 5.20 11.92
C VAL A 476 -13.75 4.29 12.22
N ALA A 477 -12.99 3.90 11.23
CA ALA A 477 -11.86 3.01 11.39
C ALA A 477 -10.63 3.69 12.01
N GLU A 478 -9.91 2.99 12.86
CA GLU A 478 -8.61 3.37 13.44
C GLU A 478 -7.75 2.09 13.56
N GLY A 479 -6.43 2.21 13.39
CA GLY A 479 -5.51 1.07 13.40
C GLY A 479 -5.43 0.37 12.05
N VAL A 480 -5.05 -0.89 12.05
CA VAL A 480 -4.91 -1.81 10.91
C VAL A 480 -3.76 -1.39 9.95
N VAL A 481 -3.96 -0.38 9.16
CA VAL A 481 -3.01 0.06 8.12
C VAL A 481 -2.09 1.13 8.69
N LEU A 482 -0.88 0.76 9.09
CA LEU A 482 0.20 1.69 9.39
C LEU A 482 1.08 1.86 8.13
N VAL A 483 1.36 3.11 7.80
CA VAL A 483 2.22 3.45 6.65
C VAL A 483 3.57 3.99 7.07
#